data_1686271f8a615836a7abc50104ce8414
#
_entry.id   1686271f8a615836a7abc50104ce8414
#
_cell.length_a   1.000
_cell.length_b   1.000
_cell.length_c   1.000
_cell.angle_alpha   90.00
_cell.angle_beta   90.00
_cell.angle_gamma   90.00
#
_symmetry.space_group_name_H-M   'P 1'
#
loop_
_entity.id
_entity.type
_entity.pdbx_description
1 polymer ?
#
loop_
_entity_poly.entity_id
_entity_poly.type
_entity_poly.pdbx_seq_one_letter_code
_entity_poly.pdbx_strand_id
1 'polypeptide(L)'
;IDCQGNWGNILTGDGAAAPRYIEARLSKFALDVVFNPKTTEWKLSYDGRNKEPVTLPVKFPLLLAQGVEGIAVGLSSKILPHNFNELCDASISYLHGEEFQLYPDFQTGGSIDVAKYNDGERGGAVKVRAKINKIDNKTLAITEIPYGKTTSTVIDSILKAVDKGKIKIRKVDDNTAANVEILVHLAPGTSSDKTIDALYAFTDCEVSISPNCCVIDDSKPHFLTVSKVLRKSADNTLDLLKQELEIKKNEILEALHFASLEKIFIEERIYKDKEFEQSKDMDAACAHIDERLTPYYPKFIREVT
;
A
#
# COMPACT_ATOMS: atom_id res chain seq x y z
N ILE A 1 8.31 -1.71 1.75
CA ILE A 1 9.26 -2.55 2.50
C ILE A 1 10.57 -2.59 1.73
N ASP A 2 11.72 -2.37 2.40
CA ASP A 2 13.05 -2.59 1.85
C ASP A 2 13.41 -4.05 2.09
N CYS A 3 13.66 -4.79 1.02
CA CYS A 3 13.95 -6.21 1.04
C CYS A 3 15.45 -6.47 0.80
N GLN A 4 16.01 -7.45 1.52
CA GLN A 4 17.37 -7.95 1.28
C GLN A 4 17.32 -9.47 1.09
N GLY A 5 18.13 -9.96 0.15
CA GLY A 5 18.16 -11.37 -0.24
C GLY A 5 17.22 -11.66 -1.41
N ASN A 6 17.03 -12.95 -1.71
CA ASN A 6 16.20 -13.40 -2.82
C ASN A 6 14.73 -13.56 -2.37
N TRP A 7 13.90 -12.64 -2.81
CA TRP A 7 12.44 -12.63 -2.53
C TRP A 7 11.58 -13.25 -3.64
N GLY A 8 12.23 -13.93 -4.59
CA GLY A 8 11.57 -14.49 -5.77
C GLY A 8 11.44 -13.47 -6.90
N ASN A 9 10.81 -13.90 -7.97
CA ASN A 9 10.58 -13.09 -9.17
C ASN A 9 9.15 -13.31 -9.67
N ILE A 10 8.36 -12.24 -9.69
CA ILE A 10 6.95 -12.27 -10.14
C ILE A 10 6.80 -12.52 -11.64
N LEU A 11 7.83 -12.25 -12.44
CA LEU A 11 7.79 -12.45 -13.89
C LEU A 11 8.05 -13.91 -14.27
N THR A 12 9.09 -14.52 -13.66
CA THR A 12 9.47 -15.92 -13.96
C THR A 12 8.71 -16.91 -13.10
N GLY A 13 8.19 -16.49 -11.94
CA GLY A 13 7.55 -17.36 -10.96
C GLY A 13 8.52 -18.08 -10.02
N ASP A 14 9.80 -17.67 -10.02
CA ASP A 14 10.77 -18.21 -9.08
C ASP A 14 10.38 -17.90 -7.63
N GLY A 15 10.44 -18.90 -6.77
CA GLY A 15 10.11 -18.78 -5.36
C GLY A 15 11.18 -17.99 -4.57
N ALA A 16 10.75 -17.41 -3.44
CA ALA A 16 11.69 -16.78 -2.52
C ALA A 16 12.62 -17.82 -1.85
N ALA A 17 13.80 -17.37 -1.43
CA ALA A 17 14.68 -18.15 -0.58
C ALA A 17 14.02 -18.46 0.77
N ALA A 18 14.57 -19.45 1.52
CA ALA A 18 14.08 -19.77 2.84
C ALA A 18 14.15 -18.52 3.77
N PRO A 19 13.17 -18.33 4.69
CA PRO A 19 13.07 -17.11 5.52
C PRO A 19 14.35 -16.74 6.28
N ARG A 20 15.18 -17.71 6.64
CA ARG A 20 16.47 -17.47 7.32
C ARG A 20 17.53 -16.77 6.46
N TYR A 21 17.31 -16.63 5.15
CA TYR A 21 18.25 -16.00 4.21
C TYR A 21 17.75 -14.68 3.66
N ILE A 22 16.57 -14.26 4.07
CA ILE A 22 15.97 -13.00 3.62
C ILE A 22 15.67 -12.10 4.79
N GLU A 23 15.78 -10.80 4.58
CA GLU A 23 15.48 -9.77 5.57
C GLU A 23 14.57 -8.70 4.99
N ALA A 24 13.78 -8.07 5.84
CA ALA A 24 12.91 -6.95 5.47
C ALA A 24 12.91 -5.90 6.56
N ARG A 25 12.83 -4.65 6.14
CA ARG A 25 12.60 -3.51 7.04
C ARG A 25 11.56 -2.56 6.44
N LEU A 26 11.00 -1.72 7.28
CA LEU A 26 10.11 -0.67 6.81
C LEU A 26 10.91 0.35 5.98
N SER A 27 10.39 0.69 4.81
CA SER A 27 10.94 1.77 3.99
C SER A 27 10.64 3.13 4.64
N LYS A 28 11.37 4.18 4.23
CA LYS A 28 11.08 5.54 4.67
C LYS A 28 9.63 5.94 4.39
N PHE A 29 9.12 5.61 3.19
CA PHE A 29 7.71 5.84 2.84
C PHE A 29 6.75 5.17 3.83
N ALA A 30 7.01 3.92 4.22
CA ALA A 30 6.17 3.23 5.19
C ALA A 30 6.18 3.92 6.56
N LEU A 31 7.34 4.39 7.01
CA LEU A 31 7.46 5.11 8.29
C LEU A 31 6.76 6.47 8.26
N ASP A 32 6.79 7.18 7.14
CA ASP A 32 6.22 8.52 7.02
C ASP A 32 4.70 8.50 6.76
N VAL A 33 4.20 7.47 6.05
CA VAL A 33 2.83 7.45 5.50
C VAL A 33 1.95 6.37 6.12
N VAL A 34 2.52 5.23 6.52
CA VAL A 34 1.76 4.05 6.97
C VAL A 34 1.75 3.89 8.47
N PHE A 35 2.82 4.28 9.16
CA PHE A 35 3.00 4.07 10.58
C PHE A 35 3.06 5.38 11.35
N ASN A 36 2.20 5.54 12.34
CA ASN A 36 2.31 6.58 13.35
C ASN A 36 1.78 6.03 14.68
N PRO A 37 2.67 5.70 15.64
CA PRO A 37 2.26 5.11 16.91
C PRO A 37 1.29 5.98 17.71
N LYS A 38 1.31 7.31 17.51
CA LYS A 38 0.49 8.28 18.24
C LYS A 38 -0.96 8.34 17.77
N THR A 39 -1.20 7.97 16.49
CA THR A 39 -2.56 7.93 15.90
C THR A 39 -3.05 6.50 15.69
N THR A 40 -2.29 5.49 16.11
CA THR A 40 -2.66 4.09 16.00
C THR A 40 -3.51 3.66 17.19
N GLU A 41 -4.64 3.03 16.93
CA GLU A 41 -5.40 2.31 17.95
C GLU A 41 -4.77 0.94 18.20
N TRP A 42 -4.45 0.65 19.47
CA TRP A 42 -3.76 -0.55 19.88
C TRP A 42 -4.65 -1.48 20.67
N LYS A 43 -4.60 -2.77 20.38
CA LYS A 43 -5.19 -3.84 21.18
C LYS A 43 -4.14 -4.83 21.68
N LEU A 44 -4.47 -5.64 22.67
CA LEU A 44 -3.59 -6.72 23.10
C LEU A 44 -3.55 -7.82 22.03
N SER A 45 -2.36 -8.42 21.83
CA SER A 45 -2.18 -9.62 21.04
C SER A 45 -2.96 -10.80 21.64
N TYR A 46 -3.14 -11.88 20.86
CA TYR A 46 -3.88 -13.06 21.28
C TYR A 46 -3.38 -13.64 22.63
N ASP A 47 -2.08 -13.61 22.88
CA ASP A 47 -1.46 -14.07 24.12
C ASP A 47 -1.35 -13.00 25.21
N GLY A 48 -1.81 -11.79 24.96
CA GLY A 48 -1.79 -10.66 25.89
C GLY A 48 -0.39 -10.08 26.20
N ARG A 49 0.67 -10.59 25.56
CA ARG A 49 2.06 -10.18 25.86
C ARG A 49 2.49 -8.91 25.14
N ASN A 50 1.93 -8.66 23.98
CA ASN A 50 2.29 -7.55 23.13
C ASN A 50 1.04 -6.72 22.77
N LYS A 51 1.27 -5.55 22.21
CA LYS A 51 0.22 -4.73 21.59
C LYS A 51 0.33 -4.85 20.07
N GLU A 52 -0.80 -4.99 19.41
CA GLU A 52 -0.91 -4.98 17.96
C GLU A 52 -1.88 -3.88 17.49
N PRO A 53 -1.66 -3.25 16.33
CA PRO A 53 -2.59 -2.25 15.81
C PRO A 53 -3.91 -2.91 15.43
N VAL A 54 -5.03 -2.25 15.71
CA VAL A 54 -6.36 -2.65 15.20
C VAL A 54 -6.38 -2.44 13.69
N THR A 55 -5.97 -1.24 13.25
CA THR A 55 -5.74 -0.86 11.86
C THR A 55 -4.50 0.02 11.79
N LEU A 56 -3.86 0.10 10.63
CA LEU A 56 -2.75 1.02 10.42
C LEU A 56 -3.27 2.40 10.01
N PRO A 57 -2.70 3.50 10.56
CA PRO A 57 -3.08 4.87 10.22
C PRO A 57 -2.48 5.30 8.87
N VAL A 58 -2.94 4.67 7.79
CA VAL A 58 -2.39 4.87 6.45
C VAL A 58 -2.94 6.15 5.84
N LYS A 59 -2.05 7.06 5.42
CA LYS A 59 -2.37 8.36 4.81
C LYS A 59 -2.29 8.34 3.28
N PHE A 60 -2.60 7.21 2.67
CA PHE A 60 -2.57 6.99 1.23
C PHE A 60 -3.45 5.77 0.89
N PRO A 61 -4.11 5.69 -0.26
CA PRO A 61 -4.93 4.53 -0.64
C PRO A 61 -4.08 3.29 -1.00
N LEU A 62 -3.29 2.81 -0.04
CA LEU A 62 -2.33 1.72 -0.18
C LEU A 62 -2.98 0.42 -0.63
N LEU A 63 -4.20 0.15 -0.16
CA LEU A 63 -4.99 -1.01 -0.56
C LEU A 63 -5.22 -1.06 -2.08
N LEU A 64 -5.52 0.09 -2.68
CA LEU A 64 -5.74 0.22 -4.13
C LEU A 64 -4.41 0.21 -4.90
N ALA A 65 -3.34 0.78 -4.35
CA ALA A 65 -2.03 0.80 -5.00
C ALA A 65 -1.43 -0.60 -5.13
N GLN A 66 -1.54 -1.42 -4.09
CA GLN A 66 -0.97 -2.77 -4.07
C GLN A 66 -1.92 -3.83 -4.63
N GLY A 67 -3.23 -3.59 -4.54
CA GLY A 67 -4.20 -4.64 -4.73
C GLY A 67 -4.16 -5.68 -3.60
N VAL A 68 -5.19 -6.49 -3.52
CA VAL A 68 -5.30 -7.57 -2.53
C VAL A 68 -6.08 -8.73 -3.12
N GLU A 69 -5.62 -9.94 -2.87
CA GLU A 69 -6.36 -11.16 -3.12
C GLU A 69 -6.35 -12.03 -1.87
N GLY A 70 -7.53 -12.47 -1.43
CA GLY A 70 -7.68 -13.32 -0.26
C GLY A 70 -9.00 -14.05 -0.24
N ILE A 71 -8.99 -15.22 0.39
CA ILE A 71 -10.14 -16.10 0.56
C ILE A 71 -10.34 -16.34 2.05
N ALA A 72 -11.56 -16.14 2.51
CA ALA A 72 -12.01 -16.44 3.86
C ALA A 72 -13.21 -17.40 3.80
N VAL A 73 -13.72 -17.81 4.95
CA VAL A 73 -14.90 -18.67 5.01
C VAL A 73 -16.13 -17.85 4.56
N GLY A 74 -16.70 -18.23 3.41
CA GLY A 74 -17.89 -17.57 2.84
C GLY A 74 -17.64 -16.21 2.17
N LEU A 75 -16.42 -15.68 2.23
CA LEU A 75 -16.05 -14.39 1.66
C LEU A 75 -14.74 -14.49 0.86
N SER A 76 -14.61 -13.65 -0.14
CA SER A 76 -13.35 -13.45 -0.86
C SER A 76 -13.20 -11.98 -1.23
N SER A 77 -11.97 -11.53 -1.33
CA SER A 77 -11.63 -10.21 -1.86
C SER A 77 -10.65 -10.36 -3.02
N LYS A 78 -10.87 -9.60 -4.08
CA LYS A 78 -9.95 -9.47 -5.21
C LYS A 78 -9.97 -8.04 -5.71
N ILE A 79 -9.12 -7.21 -5.11
CA ILE A 79 -8.93 -5.81 -5.46
C ILE A 79 -7.70 -5.74 -6.36
N LEU A 80 -7.87 -5.24 -7.56
CA LEU A 80 -6.77 -5.12 -8.52
C LEU A 80 -5.91 -3.90 -8.18
N PRO A 81 -4.60 -3.93 -8.44
CA PRO A 81 -3.71 -2.78 -8.21
C PRO A 81 -4.01 -1.65 -9.20
N HIS A 82 -3.68 -0.41 -8.78
CA HIS A 82 -3.87 0.82 -9.54
C HIS A 82 -2.57 1.62 -9.55
N ASN A 83 -2.43 2.51 -10.52
CA ASN A 83 -1.28 3.38 -10.65
C ASN A 83 -1.17 4.37 -9.48
N PHE A 84 0.02 4.51 -8.91
CA PHE A 84 0.28 5.37 -7.77
C PHE A 84 -0.04 6.85 -8.06
N ASN A 85 0.37 7.36 -9.22
CA ASN A 85 0.15 8.76 -9.58
C ASN A 85 -1.34 9.03 -9.83
N GLU A 86 -2.03 8.12 -10.54
CA GLU A 86 -3.48 8.22 -10.77
C GLU A 86 -4.29 8.19 -9.48
N LEU A 87 -3.85 7.41 -8.48
CA LEU A 87 -4.47 7.41 -7.14
C LEU A 87 -4.28 8.74 -6.41
N CYS A 88 -3.11 9.37 -6.54
CA CYS A 88 -2.88 10.70 -5.99
C CYS A 88 -3.75 11.75 -6.68
N ASP A 89 -3.78 11.74 -8.01
CA ASP A 89 -4.58 12.68 -8.80
C ASP A 89 -6.08 12.53 -8.52
N ALA A 90 -6.58 11.30 -8.45
CA ALA A 90 -7.96 11.02 -8.10
C ALA A 90 -8.31 11.45 -6.66
N SER A 91 -7.37 11.29 -5.71
CA SER A 91 -7.56 11.78 -4.34
C SER A 91 -7.63 13.30 -4.29
N ILE A 92 -6.79 14.01 -5.06
CA ILE A 92 -6.80 15.46 -5.19
C ILE A 92 -8.12 15.92 -5.82
N SER A 93 -8.54 15.32 -6.94
CA SER A 93 -9.81 15.62 -7.60
C SER A 93 -10.99 15.47 -6.66
N TYR A 94 -11.04 14.36 -5.90
CA TYR A 94 -12.09 14.14 -4.90
C TYR A 94 -12.14 15.25 -3.84
N LEU A 95 -10.97 15.64 -3.29
CA LEU A 95 -10.90 16.71 -2.27
C LEU A 95 -11.31 18.09 -2.82
N HIS A 96 -11.17 18.31 -4.12
CA HIS A 96 -11.66 19.51 -4.81
C HIS A 96 -13.14 19.41 -5.20
N GLY A 97 -13.79 18.27 -4.99
CA GLY A 97 -15.19 18.03 -5.38
C GLY A 97 -15.37 17.71 -6.86
N GLU A 98 -14.30 17.33 -7.55
CA GLU A 98 -14.29 16.94 -8.95
C GLU A 98 -14.54 15.45 -9.13
N GLU A 99 -15.07 15.07 -10.29
CA GLU A 99 -15.24 13.66 -10.66
C GLU A 99 -13.89 13.05 -11.07
N PHE A 100 -13.71 11.79 -10.77
CA PHE A 100 -12.54 11.01 -11.15
C PHE A 100 -12.94 9.60 -11.61
N GLN A 101 -12.05 8.97 -12.35
CA GLN A 101 -12.20 7.58 -12.79
C GLN A 101 -10.89 6.84 -12.63
N LEU A 102 -10.95 5.60 -12.12
CA LEU A 102 -9.79 4.76 -11.88
C LEU A 102 -9.93 3.43 -12.62
N TYR A 103 -8.83 3.00 -13.21
CA TYR A 103 -8.71 1.68 -13.82
C TYR A 103 -7.52 0.92 -13.24
N PRO A 104 -7.59 -0.42 -13.19
CA PRO A 104 -6.45 -1.22 -12.76
C PRO A 104 -5.22 -0.98 -13.64
N ASP A 105 -4.05 -0.98 -13.00
CA ASP A 105 -2.75 -0.91 -13.65
C ASP A 105 -1.83 -1.99 -13.05
N PHE A 106 -1.06 -2.67 -13.90
CA PHE A 106 -0.32 -3.85 -13.51
C PHE A 106 1.18 -3.68 -13.71
N GLN A 107 1.97 -4.06 -12.71
CA GLN A 107 3.44 -4.02 -12.79
C GLN A 107 4.01 -4.94 -13.88
N THR A 108 3.28 -5.99 -14.27
CA THR A 108 3.67 -6.90 -15.35
C THR A 108 3.39 -6.35 -16.74
N GLY A 109 2.75 -5.17 -16.83
CA GLY A 109 2.36 -4.54 -18.09
C GLY A 109 1.15 -5.22 -18.75
N GLY A 110 1.13 -5.18 -20.08
CA GLY A 110 0.03 -5.70 -20.88
C GLY A 110 -1.02 -4.64 -21.23
N SER A 111 -2.03 -5.07 -21.97
CA SER A 111 -3.20 -4.24 -22.33
C SER A 111 -4.43 -4.71 -21.59
N ILE A 112 -5.28 -3.79 -21.16
CA ILE A 112 -6.49 -4.11 -20.39
C ILE A 112 -7.74 -3.63 -21.12
N ASP A 113 -8.76 -4.50 -21.23
CA ASP A 113 -10.11 -4.13 -21.62
C ASP A 113 -10.96 -3.95 -20.36
N VAL A 114 -11.38 -2.72 -20.12
CA VAL A 114 -12.12 -2.29 -18.93
C VAL A 114 -13.63 -2.09 -19.19
N ALA A 115 -14.12 -2.41 -20.37
CA ALA A 115 -15.53 -2.17 -20.74
C ALA A 115 -16.55 -2.77 -19.75
N LYS A 116 -16.17 -3.83 -19.04
CA LYS A 116 -17.00 -4.53 -18.04
C LYS A 116 -16.42 -4.44 -16.63
N TYR A 117 -15.52 -3.51 -16.37
CA TYR A 117 -14.83 -3.40 -15.05
C TYR A 117 -15.79 -3.09 -13.91
N ASN A 118 -16.80 -2.26 -14.17
CA ASN A 118 -17.83 -1.87 -13.20
C ASN A 118 -17.23 -1.37 -11.85
N ASP A 119 -16.22 -0.49 -11.93
CA ASP A 119 -15.55 0.11 -10.76
C ASP A 119 -15.12 -0.93 -9.70
N GLY A 120 -14.72 -2.13 -10.12
CA GLY A 120 -14.25 -3.20 -9.24
C GLY A 120 -15.32 -3.95 -8.46
N GLU A 121 -16.59 -3.71 -8.69
CA GLU A 121 -17.69 -4.43 -8.04
C GLU A 121 -17.74 -5.91 -8.46
N ARG A 122 -18.32 -6.71 -7.58
CA ARG A 122 -18.60 -8.13 -7.86
C ARG A 122 -19.49 -8.28 -9.08
N GLY A 123 -19.08 -9.15 -10.00
CA GLY A 123 -19.75 -9.36 -11.28
C GLY A 123 -19.14 -8.55 -12.42
N GLY A 124 -18.25 -7.62 -12.14
CA GLY A 124 -17.40 -7.00 -13.15
C GLY A 124 -16.36 -7.98 -13.68
N ALA A 125 -15.74 -7.63 -14.79
CA ALA A 125 -14.65 -8.39 -15.40
C ALA A 125 -13.71 -7.46 -16.18
N VAL A 126 -12.42 -7.75 -16.15
CA VAL A 126 -11.43 -7.15 -17.03
C VAL A 126 -10.73 -8.24 -17.82
N LYS A 127 -10.38 -7.94 -19.07
CA LYS A 127 -9.54 -8.82 -19.86
C LYS A 127 -8.15 -8.21 -19.97
N VAL A 128 -7.15 -8.99 -19.63
CA VAL A 128 -5.74 -8.56 -19.66
C VAL A 128 -5.03 -9.35 -20.73
N ARG A 129 -4.35 -8.67 -21.64
CA ARG A 129 -3.60 -9.25 -22.77
C ARG A 129 -2.12 -9.01 -22.62
N ALA A 130 -1.35 -10.03 -22.94
CA ALA A 130 0.09 -9.91 -23.16
C ALA A 130 0.37 -8.91 -24.29
N LYS A 131 1.50 -8.23 -24.22
CA LYS A 131 1.99 -7.40 -25.32
C LYS A 131 2.83 -8.25 -26.25
N ILE A 132 2.32 -8.45 -27.46
CA ILE A 132 2.93 -9.27 -28.48
C ILE A 132 3.39 -8.38 -29.64
N ASN A 133 4.69 -8.33 -29.88
CA ASN A 133 5.31 -7.54 -30.91
C ASN A 133 5.75 -8.46 -32.07
N LYS A 134 5.58 -8.03 -33.29
CA LYS A 134 6.09 -8.70 -34.47
C LYS A 134 7.53 -8.23 -34.71
N ILE A 135 8.52 -9.13 -34.55
CA ILE A 135 9.91 -8.84 -34.86
C ILE A 135 10.12 -8.93 -36.37
N ASP A 136 9.69 -10.05 -36.94
CA ASP A 136 9.73 -10.32 -38.39
C ASP A 136 8.55 -11.21 -38.81
N ASN A 137 8.55 -11.66 -40.07
CA ASN A 137 7.47 -12.50 -40.60
C ASN A 137 7.44 -13.92 -40.01
N LYS A 138 8.44 -14.30 -39.20
CA LYS A 138 8.62 -15.66 -38.66
C LYS A 138 8.74 -15.67 -37.13
N THR A 139 8.89 -14.50 -36.50
CA THR A 139 9.18 -14.42 -35.10
C THR A 139 8.31 -13.35 -34.42
N LEU A 140 7.61 -13.73 -33.35
CA LEU A 140 6.89 -12.85 -32.45
C LEU A 140 7.65 -12.78 -31.14
N ALA A 141 7.62 -11.61 -30.49
CA ALA A 141 8.12 -11.43 -29.12
C ALA A 141 6.98 -11.05 -28.18
N ILE A 142 6.85 -11.78 -27.10
CA ILE A 142 6.00 -11.39 -25.96
C ILE A 142 6.89 -10.63 -25.01
N THR A 143 6.60 -9.34 -24.80
CA THR A 143 7.41 -8.42 -23.98
C THR A 143 6.74 -8.05 -22.65
N GLU A 144 5.46 -8.29 -22.51
CA GLU A 144 4.71 -8.10 -21.28
C GLU A 144 3.70 -9.25 -21.12
N ILE A 145 3.50 -9.73 -19.91
CA ILE A 145 2.61 -10.86 -19.60
C ILE A 145 1.39 -10.41 -18.81
N PRO A 146 0.25 -11.10 -18.91
CA PRO A 146 -0.95 -10.77 -18.15
C PRO A 146 -0.72 -10.91 -16.64
N TYR A 147 -1.37 -10.03 -15.89
CA TYR A 147 -1.34 -10.04 -14.42
C TYR A 147 -1.72 -11.42 -13.84
N GLY A 148 -0.94 -11.87 -12.87
CA GLY A 148 -1.12 -13.17 -12.21
C GLY A 148 -0.60 -14.36 -13.01
N LYS A 149 0.06 -14.13 -14.15
CA LYS A 149 0.76 -15.15 -14.94
C LYS A 149 2.27 -14.94 -14.86
N THR A 150 3.01 -16.04 -15.06
CA THR A 150 4.48 -16.03 -15.15
C THR A 150 4.90 -16.44 -16.55
N THR A 151 6.16 -16.15 -16.93
CA THR A 151 6.68 -16.57 -18.24
C THR A 151 6.54 -18.07 -18.44
N SER A 152 6.85 -18.87 -17.41
CA SER A 152 6.69 -20.32 -17.44
C SER A 152 5.25 -20.75 -17.70
N THR A 153 4.26 -20.16 -17.02
CA THR A 153 2.84 -20.52 -17.22
C THR A 153 2.35 -20.14 -18.60
N VAL A 154 2.79 -18.99 -19.13
CA VAL A 154 2.45 -18.56 -20.48
C VAL A 154 3.05 -19.51 -21.51
N ILE A 155 4.32 -19.86 -21.40
CA ILE A 155 5.00 -20.82 -22.29
C ILE A 155 4.31 -22.18 -22.25
N ASP A 156 4.02 -22.71 -21.07
CA ASP A 156 3.31 -23.99 -20.90
C ASP A 156 1.94 -23.96 -21.57
N SER A 157 1.21 -22.85 -21.48
CA SER A 157 -0.10 -22.69 -22.12
C SER A 157 0.03 -22.70 -23.65
N ILE A 158 1.10 -22.07 -24.18
CA ILE A 158 1.42 -22.05 -25.62
C ILE A 158 1.73 -23.49 -26.11
N LEU A 159 2.62 -24.19 -25.40
CA LEU A 159 2.98 -25.57 -25.76
C LEU A 159 1.77 -26.49 -25.72
N LYS A 160 0.91 -26.40 -24.72
CA LYS A 160 -0.37 -27.16 -24.66
C LYS A 160 -1.30 -26.84 -25.82
N ALA A 161 -1.33 -25.60 -26.30
CA ALA A 161 -2.15 -25.21 -27.46
C ALA A 161 -1.56 -25.73 -28.75
N VAL A 162 -0.23 -25.84 -28.87
CA VAL A 162 0.45 -26.48 -30.00
C VAL A 162 0.16 -27.98 -30.05
N ASP A 163 0.30 -28.68 -28.92
CA ASP A 163 0.03 -30.12 -28.78
C ASP A 163 -1.42 -30.45 -29.15
N LYS A 164 -2.37 -29.58 -28.84
CA LYS A 164 -3.78 -29.70 -29.22
C LYS A 164 -4.05 -29.30 -30.66
N GLY A 165 -3.03 -28.94 -31.44
CA GLY A 165 -3.15 -28.52 -32.85
C GLY A 165 -3.89 -27.20 -33.07
N LYS A 166 -4.05 -26.36 -32.02
CA LYS A 166 -4.74 -25.07 -32.12
C LYS A 166 -3.86 -23.99 -32.74
N ILE A 167 -2.56 -24.06 -32.51
CA ILE A 167 -1.55 -23.10 -32.97
C ILE A 167 -0.41 -23.84 -33.63
N LYS A 168 0.15 -23.29 -34.70
CA LYS A 168 1.26 -23.87 -35.45
C LYS A 168 2.55 -23.05 -35.15
N ILE A 169 3.33 -23.49 -34.20
CA ILE A 169 4.60 -22.87 -33.78
C ILE A 169 5.72 -23.90 -33.98
N ARG A 170 6.90 -23.43 -34.37
CA ARG A 170 8.10 -24.26 -34.52
C ARG A 170 8.83 -24.43 -33.20
N LYS A 171 9.02 -23.33 -32.45
CA LYS A 171 9.81 -23.26 -31.25
C LYS A 171 9.40 -22.06 -30.41
N VAL A 172 9.57 -22.16 -29.08
CA VAL A 172 9.46 -21.06 -28.14
C VAL A 172 10.76 -20.98 -27.38
N ASP A 173 11.35 -19.78 -27.27
CA ASP A 173 12.55 -19.50 -26.51
C ASP A 173 12.24 -18.47 -25.42
N ASP A 174 12.67 -18.73 -24.18
CA ASP A 174 12.56 -17.79 -23.07
C ASP A 174 13.90 -17.09 -22.86
N ASN A 175 13.97 -15.81 -23.21
CA ASN A 175 15.13 -14.95 -23.02
C ASN A 175 14.90 -13.95 -21.88
N THR A 176 13.90 -14.19 -21.03
CA THR A 176 13.55 -13.30 -19.93
C THR A 176 14.71 -13.10 -18.97
N ALA A 177 15.06 -11.86 -18.71
CA ALA A 177 16.08 -11.44 -17.74
C ALA A 177 15.48 -10.38 -16.81
N ALA A 178 15.91 -9.13 -16.90
CA ALA A 178 15.28 -8.01 -16.17
C ALA A 178 13.88 -7.67 -16.74
N ASN A 179 13.70 -7.86 -18.05
CA ASN A 179 12.45 -7.68 -18.77
C ASN A 179 11.99 -9.00 -19.37
N VAL A 180 10.68 -9.14 -19.55
CA VAL A 180 10.11 -10.31 -20.23
C VAL A 180 10.49 -10.28 -21.70
N GLU A 181 11.01 -11.40 -22.21
CA GLU A 181 11.25 -11.63 -23.62
C GLU A 181 11.03 -13.12 -23.96
N ILE A 182 9.84 -13.45 -24.45
CA ILE A 182 9.51 -14.80 -24.93
C ILE A 182 9.44 -14.74 -26.47
N LEU A 183 10.35 -15.44 -27.15
CA LEU A 183 10.38 -15.51 -28.61
C LEU A 183 9.57 -16.70 -29.10
N VAL A 184 8.57 -16.43 -29.95
CA VAL A 184 7.71 -17.44 -30.56
C VAL A 184 8.03 -17.55 -32.05
N HIS A 185 8.66 -18.64 -32.45
CA HIS A 185 9.04 -18.91 -33.83
C HIS A 185 7.92 -19.62 -34.57
N LEU A 186 7.42 -18.99 -35.60
CA LEU A 186 6.28 -19.48 -36.37
C LEU A 186 6.69 -20.63 -37.33
N ALA A 187 5.75 -21.55 -37.59
CA ALA A 187 5.93 -22.56 -38.62
C ALA A 187 5.90 -21.91 -40.03
N PRO A 188 6.64 -22.47 -41.00
CA PRO A 188 6.61 -21.96 -42.38
C PRO A 188 5.18 -21.86 -42.96
N GLY A 189 4.89 -20.74 -43.61
CA GLY A 189 3.57 -20.51 -44.24
C GLY A 189 2.46 -20.07 -43.27
N THR A 190 2.80 -19.78 -42.00
CA THR A 190 1.84 -19.31 -41.00
C THR A 190 1.81 -17.77 -40.97
N SER A 191 0.61 -17.18 -40.97
CA SER A 191 0.45 -15.73 -40.83
C SER A 191 0.70 -15.30 -39.37
N SER A 192 1.54 -14.28 -39.16
CA SER A 192 1.82 -13.70 -37.85
C SER A 192 0.58 -13.16 -37.16
N ASP A 193 -0.27 -12.43 -37.90
CA ASP A 193 -1.48 -11.80 -37.33
C ASP A 193 -2.49 -12.85 -36.86
N LYS A 194 -2.74 -13.87 -37.68
CA LYS A 194 -3.61 -15.00 -37.27
C LYS A 194 -3.05 -15.78 -36.08
N THR A 195 -1.72 -15.84 -35.94
CA THR A 195 -1.12 -16.52 -34.81
C THR A 195 -1.24 -15.66 -33.53
N ILE A 196 -1.14 -14.35 -33.64
CA ILE A 196 -1.38 -13.44 -32.49
C ILE A 196 -2.82 -13.60 -31.99
N ASP A 197 -3.80 -13.60 -32.91
CA ASP A 197 -5.22 -13.84 -32.53
C ASP A 197 -5.40 -15.20 -31.87
N ALA A 198 -4.75 -16.24 -32.41
CA ALA A 198 -4.80 -17.59 -31.85
C ALA A 198 -4.12 -17.68 -30.47
N LEU A 199 -3.02 -16.96 -30.26
CA LEU A 199 -2.36 -16.87 -28.93
C LEU A 199 -3.32 -16.26 -27.89
N TYR A 200 -4.01 -15.17 -28.23
CA TYR A 200 -5.02 -14.60 -27.34
C TYR A 200 -6.22 -15.53 -27.10
N ALA A 201 -6.67 -16.24 -28.13
CA ALA A 201 -7.87 -17.08 -28.03
C ALA A 201 -7.65 -18.42 -27.29
N PHE A 202 -6.44 -19.01 -27.35
CA PHE A 202 -6.19 -20.38 -26.92
C PHE A 202 -5.12 -20.55 -25.86
N THR A 203 -4.49 -19.45 -25.41
CA THR A 203 -3.41 -19.50 -24.41
C THR A 203 -3.62 -18.47 -23.31
N ASP A 204 -2.76 -18.51 -22.31
CA ASP A 204 -2.75 -17.53 -21.22
C ASP A 204 -2.20 -16.15 -21.64
N CYS A 205 -2.03 -15.88 -22.94
CA CYS A 205 -1.76 -14.55 -23.47
C CYS A 205 -2.95 -13.57 -23.30
N GLU A 206 -4.16 -14.06 -23.15
CA GLU A 206 -5.33 -13.30 -22.66
C GLU A 206 -5.92 -14.01 -21.46
N VAL A 207 -6.16 -13.27 -20.36
CA VAL A 207 -6.83 -13.78 -19.18
C VAL A 207 -7.99 -12.86 -18.79
N SER A 208 -9.08 -13.45 -18.28
CA SER A 208 -10.19 -12.71 -17.71
C SER A 208 -10.10 -12.74 -16.19
N ILE A 209 -10.17 -11.56 -15.57
CA ILE A 209 -10.10 -11.40 -14.11
C ILE A 209 -11.40 -10.77 -13.64
N SER A 210 -12.05 -11.40 -12.66
CA SER A 210 -13.26 -10.86 -12.03
C SER A 210 -12.88 -10.21 -10.70
N PRO A 211 -12.97 -8.88 -10.57
CA PRO A 211 -12.75 -8.20 -9.34
C PRO A 211 -13.86 -8.48 -8.33
N ASN A 212 -13.57 -8.29 -7.06
CA ASN A 212 -14.52 -8.36 -5.96
C ASN A 212 -13.98 -7.53 -4.81
N CYS A 213 -14.35 -6.25 -4.75
CA CYS A 213 -13.87 -5.34 -3.74
C CYS A 213 -14.66 -5.54 -2.44
N CYS A 214 -14.20 -6.50 -1.64
CA CYS A 214 -14.69 -6.76 -0.28
C CYS A 214 -13.67 -6.25 0.72
N VAL A 215 -14.05 -5.31 1.57
CA VAL A 215 -13.21 -4.69 2.60
C VAL A 215 -13.85 -4.82 3.97
N ILE A 216 -13.04 -4.70 5.02
CA ILE A 216 -13.53 -4.59 6.40
C ILE A 216 -13.63 -3.10 6.72
N ASP A 217 -14.81 -2.66 7.12
CA ASP A 217 -15.12 -1.31 7.54
C ASP A 217 -15.97 -1.40 8.82
N ASP A 218 -15.60 -0.68 9.88
CA ASP A 218 -16.24 -0.80 11.20
C ASP A 218 -16.40 -2.26 11.70
N SER A 219 -15.34 -3.05 11.52
CA SER A 219 -15.29 -4.48 11.91
C SER A 219 -16.29 -5.38 11.18
N LYS A 220 -16.87 -4.93 10.06
CA LYS A 220 -17.81 -5.68 9.22
C LYS A 220 -17.35 -5.74 7.78
N PRO A 221 -17.64 -6.83 7.06
CA PRO A 221 -17.35 -6.92 5.63
C PRO A 221 -18.34 -6.07 4.83
N HIS A 222 -17.80 -5.24 3.93
CA HIS A 222 -18.55 -4.41 3.00
C HIS A 222 -18.08 -4.67 1.58
N PHE A 223 -19.04 -4.75 0.64
CA PHE A 223 -18.76 -4.77 -0.80
C PHE A 223 -18.88 -3.34 -1.31
N LEU A 224 -17.76 -2.78 -1.71
CA LEU A 224 -17.65 -1.38 -2.13
C LEU A 224 -17.13 -1.30 -3.57
N THR A 225 -17.30 -0.14 -4.20
CA THR A 225 -16.58 0.18 -5.44
C THR A 225 -15.18 0.70 -5.11
N VAL A 226 -14.27 0.63 -6.08
CA VAL A 226 -12.92 1.19 -5.97
C VAL A 226 -12.98 2.70 -5.69
N SER A 227 -13.88 3.42 -6.36
CA SER A 227 -14.09 4.85 -6.11
C SER A 227 -14.54 5.15 -4.69
N LYS A 228 -15.40 4.31 -4.09
CA LYS A 228 -15.80 4.47 -2.68
C LYS A 228 -14.66 4.20 -1.72
N VAL A 229 -13.82 3.20 -2.00
CA VAL A 229 -12.62 2.90 -1.20
C VAL A 229 -11.65 4.07 -1.24
N LEU A 230 -11.41 4.68 -2.42
CA LEU A 230 -10.56 5.86 -2.54
C LEU A 230 -11.11 7.03 -1.71
N ARG A 231 -12.40 7.35 -1.83
CA ARG A 231 -13.03 8.44 -1.07
C ARG A 231 -12.86 8.23 0.44
N LYS A 232 -13.15 7.03 0.95
CA LYS A 232 -12.92 6.69 2.36
C LYS A 232 -11.45 6.83 2.78
N SER A 233 -10.52 6.43 1.92
CA SER A 233 -9.09 6.59 2.18
C SER A 233 -8.67 8.07 2.25
N ALA A 234 -9.20 8.92 1.35
CA ALA A 234 -8.93 10.35 1.35
C ALA A 234 -9.50 11.05 2.59
N ASP A 235 -10.76 10.73 2.98
CA ASP A 235 -11.39 11.25 4.19
C ASP A 235 -10.60 10.83 5.45
N ASN A 236 -10.24 9.54 5.55
CA ASN A 236 -9.41 9.04 6.65
C ASN A 236 -8.03 9.72 6.71
N THR A 237 -7.42 9.99 5.55
CA THR A 237 -6.16 10.74 5.48
C THR A 237 -6.30 12.14 6.07
N LEU A 238 -7.38 12.84 5.72
CA LEU A 238 -7.66 14.18 6.25
C LEU A 238 -7.85 14.17 7.77
N ASP A 239 -8.57 13.19 8.28
CA ASP A 239 -8.82 13.06 9.72
C ASP A 239 -7.55 12.67 10.48
N LEU A 240 -6.72 11.79 9.95
CA LEU A 240 -5.40 11.46 10.53
C LEU A 240 -4.48 12.67 10.58
N LEU A 241 -4.43 13.47 9.51
CA LEU A 241 -3.63 14.71 9.49
C LEU A 241 -4.11 15.73 10.53
N LYS A 242 -5.41 15.88 10.73
CA LYS A 242 -5.97 16.73 11.80
C LYS A 242 -5.56 16.23 13.18
N GLN A 243 -5.64 14.92 13.43
CA GLN A 243 -5.21 14.31 14.68
C GLN A 243 -3.71 14.51 14.93
N GLU A 244 -2.87 14.31 13.91
CA GLU A 244 -1.42 14.54 14.02
C GLU A 244 -1.10 16.00 14.38
N LEU A 245 -1.79 16.96 13.76
CA LEU A 245 -1.62 18.38 14.04
C LEU A 245 -2.08 18.74 15.46
N GLU A 246 -3.18 18.19 15.95
CA GLU A 246 -3.66 18.44 17.31
C GLU A 246 -2.71 17.83 18.37
N ILE A 247 -2.22 16.62 18.12
CA ILE A 247 -1.19 16.02 18.98
C ILE A 247 0.06 16.89 19.02
N LYS A 248 0.55 17.34 17.86
CA LYS A 248 1.74 18.19 17.76
C LYS A 248 1.56 19.53 18.46
N LYS A 249 0.40 20.16 18.28
CA LYS A 249 0.02 21.39 18.99
C LYS A 249 0.06 21.18 20.50
N ASN A 250 -0.52 20.10 21.00
CA ASN A 250 -0.55 19.80 22.44
C ASN A 250 0.86 19.56 23.01
N GLU A 251 1.73 18.86 22.29
CA GLU A 251 3.14 18.66 22.66
C GLU A 251 3.91 19.99 22.72
N ILE A 252 3.68 20.88 21.76
CA ILE A 252 4.32 22.21 21.73
C ILE A 252 3.81 23.07 22.91
N LEU A 253 2.49 23.02 23.18
CA LEU A 253 1.92 23.77 24.32
C LEU A 253 2.45 23.26 25.66
N GLU A 254 2.65 21.95 25.79
CA GLU A 254 3.27 21.35 26.99
C GLU A 254 4.73 21.78 27.16
N ALA A 255 5.51 21.71 26.08
CA ALA A 255 6.89 22.18 26.08
C ALA A 255 7.00 23.70 26.40
N LEU A 256 6.08 24.51 25.85
CA LEU A 256 6.02 25.95 26.14
C LEU A 256 5.65 26.20 27.59
N HIS A 257 4.70 25.44 28.14
CA HIS A 257 4.32 25.53 29.54
C HIS A 257 5.52 25.23 30.49
N PHE A 258 6.21 24.12 30.23
CA PHE A 258 7.39 23.72 30.96
C PHE A 258 8.52 24.79 30.90
N ALA A 259 8.86 25.26 29.71
CA ALA A 259 9.84 26.32 29.52
C ALA A 259 9.44 27.64 30.19
N SER A 260 8.14 27.94 30.29
CA SER A 260 7.64 29.13 30.99
C SER A 260 7.81 29.02 32.52
N LEU A 261 7.61 27.83 33.10
CA LEU A 261 7.87 27.53 34.48
C LEU A 261 9.35 27.65 34.80
N GLU A 262 10.24 27.05 34.02
CA GLU A 262 11.69 27.16 34.17
C GLU A 262 12.16 28.61 34.07
N LYS A 263 11.64 29.37 33.10
CA LYS A 263 11.99 30.78 32.94
C LYS A 263 11.69 31.59 34.22
N ILE A 264 10.48 31.47 34.77
CA ILE A 264 10.07 32.18 35.97
C ILE A 264 10.90 31.71 37.18
N PHE A 265 11.13 30.40 37.33
CA PHE A 265 11.98 29.84 38.37
C PHE A 265 13.38 30.46 38.39
N ILE A 266 13.97 30.70 37.21
CA ILE A 266 15.29 31.30 37.04
C ILE A 266 15.24 32.83 37.23
N GLU A 267 14.30 33.54 36.59
CA GLU A 267 14.18 35.00 36.62
C GLU A 267 13.91 35.49 38.06
N GLU A 268 13.00 34.83 38.77
CA GLU A 268 12.64 35.13 40.15
C GLU A 268 13.66 34.56 41.17
N ARG A 269 14.68 33.87 40.69
CA ARG A 269 15.75 33.26 41.48
C ARG A 269 15.26 32.36 42.63
N ILE A 270 14.15 31.66 42.41
CA ILE A 270 13.53 30.77 43.42
C ILE A 270 14.53 29.74 43.97
N TYR A 271 15.45 29.29 43.12
CA TYR A 271 16.55 28.41 43.52
C TYR A 271 17.52 28.98 44.55
N LYS A 272 17.46 30.31 44.86
CA LYS A 272 18.25 30.97 45.86
C LYS A 272 17.48 31.27 47.14
N ASP A 273 16.23 30.94 47.22
CA ASP A 273 15.43 31.10 48.42
C ASP A 273 15.91 30.14 49.49
N LYS A 274 16.09 30.66 50.73
CA LYS A 274 16.60 29.84 51.82
C LYS A 274 15.71 28.66 52.16
N GLU A 275 14.41 28.83 52.02
CA GLU A 275 13.39 27.80 52.21
C GLU A 275 13.53 26.67 51.18
N PHE A 276 13.91 27.00 49.94
CA PHE A 276 14.22 26.01 48.90
C PHE A 276 15.53 25.28 49.19
N GLU A 277 16.63 26.02 49.50
CA GLU A 277 17.93 25.43 49.75
C GLU A 277 17.97 24.55 51.01
N GLN A 278 17.13 24.84 52.02
CA GLN A 278 17.04 24.11 53.26
C GLN A 278 15.88 23.13 53.35
N SER A 279 15.21 22.84 52.24
CA SER A 279 14.09 21.89 52.16
C SER A 279 14.53 20.50 52.63
N LYS A 280 13.71 19.90 53.50
CA LYS A 280 14.04 18.59 54.10
C LYS A 280 13.81 17.42 53.14
N ASP A 281 12.92 17.59 52.20
CA ASP A 281 12.52 16.58 51.21
C ASP A 281 12.03 17.26 49.95
N MET A 282 11.73 16.44 48.93
CA MET A 282 11.28 16.90 47.61
C MET A 282 9.90 17.55 47.68
N ASP A 283 9.02 17.05 48.55
CA ASP A 283 7.66 17.56 48.69
C ASP A 283 7.66 18.98 49.26
N ALA A 284 8.51 19.26 50.25
CA ALA A 284 8.69 20.61 50.83
C ALA A 284 9.28 21.58 49.79
N ALA A 285 10.24 21.12 48.97
CA ALA A 285 10.79 21.92 47.89
C ALA A 285 9.74 22.25 46.82
N CYS A 286 8.95 21.28 46.41
CA CYS A 286 7.86 21.45 45.44
C CYS A 286 6.79 22.40 45.97
N ALA A 287 6.40 22.28 47.25
CA ALA A 287 5.42 23.18 47.89
C ALA A 287 5.90 24.64 47.90
N HIS A 288 7.19 24.86 48.21
CA HIS A 288 7.77 26.21 48.16
C HIS A 288 7.79 26.77 46.74
N ILE A 289 8.16 25.97 45.74
CA ILE A 289 8.14 26.38 44.33
C ILE A 289 6.71 26.76 43.91
N ASP A 290 5.73 25.95 44.27
CA ASP A 290 4.33 26.17 43.96
C ASP A 290 3.81 27.50 44.57
N GLU A 291 4.10 27.75 45.83
CA GLU A 291 3.76 29.02 46.50
C GLU A 291 4.38 30.23 45.78
N ARG A 292 5.62 30.12 45.37
CA ARG A 292 6.36 31.20 44.67
C ARG A 292 5.86 31.40 43.25
N LEU A 293 5.36 30.37 42.59
CA LEU A 293 4.79 30.43 41.25
C LEU A 293 3.31 30.89 41.23
N THR A 294 2.59 30.80 42.35
CA THR A 294 1.17 31.18 42.47
C THR A 294 0.82 32.54 41.84
N PRO A 295 1.59 33.63 42.04
CA PRO A 295 1.30 34.94 41.43
C PRO A 295 1.37 34.94 39.90
N TYR A 296 2.03 33.95 39.32
CA TYR A 296 2.25 33.82 37.87
C TYR A 296 1.26 32.88 37.19
N TYR A 297 0.44 32.12 37.94
CA TYR A 297 -0.55 31.16 37.39
C TYR A 297 -1.45 31.74 36.30
N PRO A 298 -1.95 32.99 36.40
CA PRO A 298 -2.77 33.55 35.32
C PRO A 298 -2.03 33.75 33.99
N LYS A 299 -0.70 33.66 33.99
CA LYS A 299 0.14 33.80 32.79
C LYS A 299 0.39 32.45 32.10
N PHE A 300 0.11 31.34 32.76
CA PHE A 300 0.33 30.01 32.19
C PHE A 300 -0.85 29.57 31.36
N ILE A 301 -0.54 28.77 30.33
CA ILE A 301 -1.52 28.23 29.40
C ILE A 301 -2.27 27.01 29.98
N ARG A 302 -1.66 26.36 30.98
CA ARG A 302 -2.21 25.19 31.68
C ARG A 302 -2.08 25.39 33.20
N GLU A 303 -2.91 24.63 33.92
CA GLU A 303 -2.77 24.54 35.37
C GLU A 303 -1.42 23.90 35.74
N VAL A 304 -0.80 24.37 36.81
CA VAL A 304 0.41 23.80 37.39
C VAL A 304 -0.01 22.65 38.30
N THR A 305 0.46 21.44 38.00
CA THR A 305 0.17 20.22 38.77
C THR A 305 1.44 19.56 39.22
#